data_96ef45f89b5c1ee3615856e4db30e0b8
#
_entry.id   96ef45f89b5c1ee3615856e4db30e0b8
#
_cell.length_a   1.000
_cell.length_b   1.000
_cell.length_c   1.000
_cell.angle_alpha   90.00
_cell.angle_beta   90.00
_cell.angle_gamma   90.00
#
_symmetry.space_group_name_H-M   'P 1'
#
loop_
_entity.id
_entity.type
_entity.pdbx_description
1 polymer ?
#
loop_
_entity_poly.entity_id
_entity_poly.type
_entity_poly.pdbx_seq_one_letter_code
_entity_poly.pdbx_strand_id
1 'polypeptide(L)'
;MGVHDVEARLSALEQTVTELQGRFAADASRPNSDMSGSTAEALWALEGLKTRSPEGGAVLYTGAVDLPTGGAVQWQYSLAASEVLAQDWTKHADLLDALGHPIRLAILQAVLQGTVTASGLVETLESGTSGQVYHHLKELTTTGWLAPAGRGAYEVPAARVVPLLAILVAAGTPR
;
A
#
# COMPACT_ATOMS: atom_id res chain seq x y z
N MET A 1 -8.04 -48.61 24.18
CA MET A 1 -8.22 -47.37 23.40
C MET A 1 -8.69 -47.83 22.04
N GLY A 2 -10.01 -47.78 21.79
CA GLY A 2 -10.64 -48.49 20.68
C GLY A 2 -10.70 -47.69 19.41
N VAL A 3 -10.76 -48.38 18.27
CA VAL A 3 -10.91 -47.84 16.91
C VAL A 3 -12.07 -46.83 16.81
N HIS A 4 -13.17 -47.06 17.55
CA HIS A 4 -14.33 -46.16 17.64
C HIS A 4 -14.00 -44.76 18.22
N ASP A 5 -13.02 -44.64 19.10
CA ASP A 5 -12.61 -43.33 19.68
C ASP A 5 -11.82 -42.50 18.67
N VAL A 6 -11.05 -43.16 17.81
CA VAL A 6 -10.28 -42.51 16.73
C VAL A 6 -11.23 -42.03 15.61
N GLU A 7 -12.21 -42.84 15.22
CA GLU A 7 -13.22 -42.46 14.21
C GLU A 7 -14.06 -41.29 14.68
N ALA A 8 -14.51 -41.26 15.93
CA ALA A 8 -15.25 -40.11 16.49
C ALA A 8 -14.44 -38.84 16.51
N ARG A 9 -13.15 -38.91 16.82
CA ARG A 9 -12.24 -37.76 16.80
C ARG A 9 -11.96 -37.29 15.38
N LEU A 10 -11.83 -38.21 14.42
CA LEU A 10 -11.66 -37.86 13.01
C LEU A 10 -12.87 -37.10 12.47
N SER A 11 -14.08 -37.60 12.71
CA SER A 11 -15.34 -36.96 12.30
C SER A 11 -15.52 -35.58 12.93
N ALA A 12 -15.14 -35.40 14.20
CA ALA A 12 -15.15 -34.07 14.85
C ALA A 12 -14.16 -33.10 14.23
N LEU A 13 -12.96 -33.56 13.86
CA LEU A 13 -11.97 -32.76 13.16
C LEU A 13 -12.42 -32.35 11.75
N GLU A 14 -13.00 -33.28 10.99
CA GLU A 14 -13.56 -33.03 9.65
C GLU A 14 -14.67 -31.97 9.70
N GLN A 15 -15.56 -32.05 10.70
CA GLN A 15 -16.59 -31.04 10.93
C GLN A 15 -15.98 -29.67 11.23
N THR A 16 -15.00 -29.62 12.12
CA THR A 16 -14.34 -28.37 12.47
C THR A 16 -13.63 -27.73 11.27
N VAL A 17 -12.96 -28.54 10.43
CA VAL A 17 -12.30 -28.06 9.20
C VAL A 17 -13.35 -27.54 8.20
N THR A 18 -14.47 -28.23 8.04
CA THR A 18 -15.56 -27.82 7.14
C THR A 18 -16.21 -26.51 7.61
N GLU A 19 -16.45 -26.37 8.92
CA GLU A 19 -16.95 -25.11 9.50
C GLU A 19 -15.96 -23.95 9.32
N LEU A 20 -14.67 -24.16 9.54
CA LEU A 20 -13.64 -23.16 9.31
C LEU A 20 -13.57 -22.75 7.83
N GLN A 21 -13.58 -23.72 6.92
CA GLN A 21 -13.60 -23.44 5.48
C GLN A 21 -14.85 -22.65 5.05
N GLY A 22 -16.02 -22.98 5.61
CA GLY A 22 -17.26 -22.24 5.39
C GLY A 22 -17.18 -20.79 5.90
N ARG A 23 -16.56 -20.56 7.04
CA ARG A 23 -16.35 -19.22 7.60
C ARG A 23 -15.38 -18.39 6.76
N PHE A 24 -14.27 -18.97 6.29
CA PHE A 24 -13.33 -18.30 5.38
C PHE A 24 -13.95 -17.99 4.00
N ALA A 25 -14.78 -18.87 3.44
CA ALA A 25 -15.49 -18.63 2.19
C ALA A 25 -16.57 -17.55 2.32
N ALA A 26 -17.27 -17.47 3.45
CA ALA A 26 -18.26 -16.44 3.73
C ALA A 26 -17.62 -15.05 3.94
N ASP A 27 -16.42 -15.02 4.52
CA ASP A 27 -15.66 -13.76 4.75
C ASP A 27 -15.07 -13.22 3.45
N ALA A 28 -14.64 -14.09 2.52
CA ALA A 28 -14.13 -13.70 1.20
C ALA A 28 -15.23 -13.16 0.24
N SER A 29 -16.51 -13.34 0.56
CA SER A 29 -17.65 -12.97 -0.28
C SER A 29 -18.39 -11.70 0.20
N ARG A 30 -17.92 -11.02 1.24
CA ARG A 30 -18.53 -9.77 1.71
C ARG A 30 -18.01 -8.59 0.91
N PRO A 31 -18.88 -7.85 0.18
CA PRO A 31 -18.51 -6.55 -0.34
C PRO A 31 -18.27 -5.60 0.83
N ASN A 32 -17.14 -4.89 0.75
CA ASN A 32 -16.61 -3.96 1.76
C ASN A 32 -17.50 -2.70 1.89
N SER A 33 -18.69 -2.81 2.51
CA SER A 33 -19.64 -1.70 2.68
C SER A 33 -20.38 -1.69 4.01
N ASP A 34 -19.70 -2.06 5.13
CA ASP A 34 -20.21 -1.72 6.46
C ASP A 34 -19.05 -1.50 7.43
N MET A 35 -18.73 -0.23 7.68
CA MET A 35 -17.80 0.26 8.71
C MET A 35 -18.34 0.05 10.15
N SER A 36 -19.17 -0.97 10.36
CA SER A 36 -19.70 -1.36 11.68
C SER A 36 -19.15 -2.70 12.17
N GLY A 37 -18.05 -3.19 11.54
CA GLY A 37 -17.30 -4.33 12.06
C GLY A 37 -16.75 -4.03 13.46
N SER A 38 -16.77 -5.02 14.34
CA SER A 38 -16.20 -4.93 15.69
C SER A 38 -14.86 -4.18 15.67
N THR A 39 -14.62 -3.29 16.63
CA THR A 39 -13.38 -2.51 16.74
C THR A 39 -12.13 -3.38 16.64
N ALA A 40 -12.21 -4.65 17.02
CA ALA A 40 -11.13 -5.62 16.91
C ALA A 40 -10.85 -6.05 15.45
N GLU A 41 -11.87 -6.19 14.60
CA GLU A 41 -11.69 -6.47 13.16
C GLU A 41 -11.12 -5.27 12.41
N ALA A 42 -11.51 -4.06 12.78
CA ALA A 42 -10.95 -2.84 12.20
C ALA A 42 -9.48 -2.60 12.59
N LEU A 43 -9.04 -3.12 13.74
CA LEU A 43 -7.70 -2.90 14.30
C LEU A 43 -6.79 -4.14 14.22
N TRP A 44 -7.12 -5.14 13.38
CA TRP A 44 -6.35 -6.39 13.26
C TRP A 44 -4.84 -6.17 13.03
N ALA A 45 -4.48 -5.16 12.23
CA ALA A 45 -3.08 -4.84 11.95
C ALA A 45 -2.38 -4.26 13.18
N LEU A 46 -3.07 -3.41 13.96
CA LEU A 46 -2.56 -2.85 15.21
C LEU A 46 -2.35 -3.95 16.28
N GLU A 47 -3.30 -4.85 16.43
CA GLU A 47 -3.19 -5.97 17.39
C GLU A 47 -2.07 -6.94 16.96
N GLY A 48 -1.96 -7.23 15.66
CA GLY A 48 -0.84 -7.99 15.12
C GLY A 48 0.51 -7.31 15.31
N LEU A 49 0.56 -5.98 15.21
CA LEU A 49 1.76 -5.19 15.46
C LEU A 49 2.16 -5.25 16.94
N LYS A 50 1.24 -4.99 17.87
CA LYS A 50 1.47 -5.04 19.33
C LYS A 50 2.08 -6.36 19.78
N THR A 51 1.59 -7.49 19.21
CA THR A 51 2.05 -8.83 19.57
C THR A 51 3.47 -9.14 19.10
N ARG A 52 3.93 -8.47 18.02
CA ARG A 52 5.21 -8.76 17.35
C ARG A 52 6.24 -7.64 17.49
N SER A 53 5.85 -6.50 18.08
CA SER A 53 6.74 -5.35 18.22
C SER A 53 7.75 -5.55 19.34
N PRO A 54 8.96 -5.01 19.20
CA PRO A 54 9.93 -4.93 20.31
C PRO A 54 9.40 -3.97 21.40
N GLU A 55 10.08 -3.97 22.56
CA GLU A 55 9.85 -2.94 23.57
C GLU A 55 9.98 -1.53 22.95
N GLY A 56 9.06 -0.62 23.30
CA GLY A 56 8.99 0.72 22.72
C GLY A 56 8.11 0.84 21.46
N GLY A 57 7.57 -0.28 20.95
CA GLY A 57 6.62 -0.29 19.84
C GLY A 57 7.29 -0.20 18.46
N ALA A 58 6.44 -0.16 17.42
CA ALA A 58 6.86 -0.07 16.03
C ALA A 58 5.85 0.73 15.19
N VAL A 59 6.28 1.17 14.02
CA VAL A 59 5.41 1.73 12.97
C VAL A 59 5.37 0.76 11.80
N LEU A 60 4.16 0.44 11.34
CA LEU A 60 3.91 -0.45 10.22
C LEU A 60 3.09 0.29 9.15
N TYR A 61 3.44 0.11 7.89
CA TYR A 61 2.50 0.33 6.79
C TYR A 61 2.43 -0.93 5.91
N THR A 62 1.26 -1.18 5.35
CA THR A 62 0.99 -2.33 4.49
C THR A 62 -0.02 -1.95 3.42
N GLY A 63 0.02 -2.61 2.29
CA GLY A 63 -0.95 -2.43 1.22
C GLY A 63 -0.95 -3.58 0.23
N ALA A 64 -2.14 -3.84 -0.32
CA ALA A 64 -2.36 -4.72 -1.46
C ALA A 64 -3.18 -3.91 -2.48
N VAL A 65 -2.61 -3.69 -3.66
CA VAL A 65 -3.15 -2.76 -4.66
C VAL A 65 -3.16 -3.43 -6.02
N ASP A 66 -4.33 -3.52 -6.64
CA ASP A 66 -4.47 -3.88 -8.04
C ASP A 66 -4.35 -2.60 -8.87
N LEU A 67 -3.37 -2.56 -9.77
CA LEU A 67 -3.13 -1.40 -10.60
C LEU A 67 -4.06 -1.40 -11.82
N PRO A 68 -4.63 -0.24 -12.22
CA PRO A 68 -5.45 -0.12 -13.43
C PRO A 68 -4.71 -0.55 -14.71
N THR A 69 -3.39 -0.46 -14.70
CA THR A 69 -2.50 -0.89 -15.80
C THR A 69 -2.29 -2.39 -15.89
N GLY A 70 -2.87 -3.14 -14.95
CA GLY A 70 -2.65 -4.56 -14.75
C GLY A 70 -1.51 -4.84 -13.77
N GLY A 71 -1.57 -6.00 -13.13
CA GLY A 71 -0.66 -6.40 -12.07
C GLY A 71 -1.11 -5.98 -10.67
N ALA A 72 -0.59 -6.67 -9.67
CA ALA A 72 -0.86 -6.42 -8.26
C ALA A 72 0.46 -6.09 -7.54
N VAL A 73 0.42 -5.11 -6.64
CA VAL A 73 1.53 -4.76 -5.75
C VAL A 73 1.13 -5.04 -4.32
N GLN A 74 1.91 -5.88 -3.64
CA GLN A 74 1.72 -6.17 -2.23
C GLN A 74 3.00 -5.76 -1.50
N TRP A 75 2.84 -5.00 -0.41
CA TRP A 75 3.97 -4.48 0.33
C TRP A 75 3.65 -4.38 1.82
N GLN A 76 4.61 -4.74 2.64
CA GLN A 76 4.57 -4.50 4.07
C GLN A 76 5.96 -4.09 4.53
N TYR A 77 6.02 -3.07 5.36
CA TYR A 77 7.26 -2.61 5.97
C TYR A 77 7.01 -2.08 7.38
N SER A 78 7.90 -2.43 8.30
CA SER A 78 7.83 -1.94 9.68
C SER A 78 9.23 -1.59 10.20
N LEU A 79 9.28 -0.59 11.07
CA LEU A 79 10.48 -0.21 11.83
C LEU A 79 10.12 -0.07 13.30
N ALA A 80 11.06 -0.41 14.19
CA ALA A 80 10.92 -0.10 15.60
C ALA A 80 10.78 1.42 15.79
N ALA A 81 9.92 1.85 16.71
CA ALA A 81 9.70 3.28 16.95
C ALA A 81 11.01 3.98 17.36
N SER A 82 11.85 3.30 18.15
CA SER A 82 13.18 3.81 18.53
C SER A 82 14.11 4.03 17.34
N GLU A 83 14.07 3.17 16.33
CA GLU A 83 14.86 3.33 15.11
C GLU A 83 14.39 4.54 14.30
N VAL A 84 13.06 4.72 14.15
CA VAL A 84 12.49 5.87 13.46
C VAL A 84 12.86 7.18 14.16
N LEU A 85 12.73 7.21 15.50
CA LEU A 85 13.03 8.39 16.31
C LEU A 85 14.53 8.73 16.35
N ALA A 86 15.39 7.75 16.19
CA ALA A 86 16.85 7.95 16.16
C ALA A 86 17.38 8.41 14.79
N GLN A 87 16.57 8.33 13.72
CA GLN A 87 17.00 8.76 12.40
C GLN A 87 17.09 10.29 12.28
N ASP A 88 17.99 10.74 11.44
CA ASP A 88 18.02 12.14 10.98
C ASP A 88 16.94 12.34 9.92
N TRP A 89 15.81 12.90 10.32
CA TRP A 89 14.65 13.10 9.45
C TRP A 89 14.91 14.11 8.32
N THR A 90 15.91 15.00 8.47
CA THR A 90 16.25 15.98 7.43
C THR A 90 16.69 15.32 6.13
N LYS A 91 17.21 14.09 6.19
CA LYS A 91 17.58 13.29 5.02
C LYS A 91 16.40 12.88 4.15
N HIS A 92 15.18 12.97 4.67
CA HIS A 92 13.96 12.66 3.92
C HIS A 92 13.32 13.90 3.29
N ALA A 93 13.88 15.11 3.54
CA ALA A 93 13.29 16.38 3.11
C ALA A 93 13.04 16.44 1.61
N ASP A 94 14.04 16.15 0.79
CA ASP A 94 13.94 16.21 -0.68
C ASP A 94 12.90 15.21 -1.21
N LEU A 95 12.83 14.03 -0.60
CA LEU A 95 11.91 12.97 -0.97
C LEU A 95 10.46 13.36 -0.67
N LEU A 96 10.23 14.02 0.45
CA LEU A 96 8.92 14.54 0.86
C LEU A 96 8.55 15.80 0.07
N ASP A 97 9.50 16.71 -0.17
CA ASP A 97 9.27 17.91 -0.99
C ASP A 97 8.82 17.53 -2.41
N ALA A 98 9.39 16.47 -2.98
CA ALA A 98 8.96 15.96 -4.28
C ALA A 98 7.46 15.64 -4.34
N LEU A 99 6.82 15.28 -3.25
CA LEU A 99 5.38 15.05 -3.15
C LEU A 99 4.57 16.31 -2.81
N GLY A 100 5.22 17.37 -2.33
CA GLY A 100 4.57 18.61 -1.88
C GLY A 100 4.06 19.52 -3.00
N HIS A 101 4.00 19.07 -4.25
CA HIS A 101 3.60 19.91 -5.40
C HIS A 101 2.41 19.28 -6.14
N PRO A 102 1.31 20.03 -6.39
CA PRO A 102 0.09 19.47 -6.97
C PRO A 102 0.31 18.84 -8.36
N ILE A 103 1.12 19.45 -9.23
CA ILE A 103 1.42 18.88 -10.55
C ILE A 103 2.21 17.57 -10.42
N ARG A 104 3.14 17.46 -9.49
CA ARG A 104 3.90 16.22 -9.27
C ARG A 104 3.01 15.08 -8.77
N LEU A 105 2.06 15.37 -7.88
CA LEU A 105 1.05 14.38 -7.46
C LEU A 105 0.15 13.96 -8.61
N ALA A 106 -0.29 14.92 -9.45
CA ALA A 106 -1.10 14.62 -10.62
C ALA A 106 -0.35 13.76 -11.65
N ILE A 107 0.95 14.00 -11.86
CA ILE A 107 1.81 13.15 -12.70
C ILE A 107 1.87 11.72 -12.15
N LEU A 108 2.15 11.55 -10.86
CA LEU A 108 2.22 10.22 -10.23
C LEU A 108 0.88 9.49 -10.35
N GLN A 109 -0.23 10.18 -10.13
CA GLN A 109 -1.58 9.62 -10.31
C GLN A 109 -1.83 9.19 -11.75
N ALA A 110 -1.53 10.04 -12.74
CA ALA A 110 -1.70 9.75 -14.16
C ALA A 110 -0.86 8.54 -14.60
N VAL A 111 0.39 8.43 -14.13
CA VAL A 111 1.27 7.29 -14.41
C VAL A 111 0.70 5.99 -13.83
N LEU A 112 0.20 6.00 -12.59
CA LEU A 112 -0.46 4.84 -11.98
C LEU A 112 -1.76 4.45 -12.71
N GLN A 113 -2.43 5.41 -13.37
CA GLN A 113 -3.62 5.20 -14.19
C GLN A 113 -3.32 4.82 -15.66
N GLY A 114 -2.04 4.77 -16.06
CA GLY A 114 -1.61 4.30 -17.38
C GLY A 114 -1.16 5.38 -18.36
N THR A 115 -1.18 6.65 -17.99
CA THR A 115 -0.60 7.73 -18.82
C THR A 115 0.89 7.82 -18.57
N VAL A 116 1.68 7.01 -19.28
CA VAL A 116 3.09 6.78 -18.96
C VAL A 116 4.09 7.62 -19.78
N THR A 117 3.68 8.24 -20.89
CA THR A 117 4.58 9.02 -21.75
C THR A 117 4.58 10.50 -21.38
N ALA A 118 5.72 11.18 -21.56
CA ALA A 118 5.82 12.63 -21.30
C ALA A 118 4.80 13.44 -22.14
N SER A 119 4.59 13.08 -23.40
CA SER A 119 3.59 13.71 -24.27
C SER A 119 2.16 13.52 -23.77
N GLY A 120 1.81 12.27 -23.39
CA GLY A 120 0.50 11.96 -22.82
C GLY A 120 0.23 12.71 -21.50
N LEU A 121 1.27 12.85 -20.66
CA LEU A 121 1.18 13.63 -19.43
C LEU A 121 0.95 15.12 -19.69
N VAL A 122 1.62 15.70 -20.70
CA VAL A 122 1.38 17.10 -21.12
C VAL A 122 -0.07 17.29 -21.58
N GLU A 123 -0.61 16.35 -22.35
CA GLU A 123 -2.00 16.40 -22.83
C GLU A 123 -3.01 16.22 -21.69
N THR A 124 -2.76 15.27 -20.77
CA THR A 124 -3.70 14.93 -19.69
C THR A 124 -3.78 16.02 -18.61
N LEU A 125 -2.67 16.67 -18.32
CA LEU A 125 -2.61 17.57 -17.17
C LEU A 125 -3.13 18.99 -17.45
N GLU A 126 -3.42 19.35 -18.71
CA GLU A 126 -3.94 20.67 -19.15
C GLU A 126 -3.26 21.88 -18.47
N SER A 127 -2.29 21.68 -17.60
CA SER A 127 -1.70 22.68 -16.72
C SER A 127 -0.21 22.83 -16.97
N GLY A 128 0.11 23.88 -17.69
CA GLY A 128 1.49 24.32 -17.87
C GLY A 128 2.07 24.08 -19.26
N THR A 129 3.24 24.62 -19.48
CA THR A 129 4.02 24.39 -20.69
C THR A 129 4.66 22.98 -20.64
N SER A 130 4.93 22.39 -21.80
CA SER A 130 5.66 21.12 -21.88
C SER A 130 6.97 21.15 -21.06
N GLY A 131 7.66 22.28 -21.05
CA GLY A 131 8.88 22.46 -20.24
C GLY A 131 8.68 22.28 -18.74
N GLN A 132 7.54 22.70 -18.19
CA GLN A 132 7.23 22.54 -16.76
C GLN A 132 6.99 21.05 -16.42
N VAL A 133 6.27 20.32 -17.28
CA VAL A 133 6.04 18.87 -17.07
C VAL A 133 7.38 18.12 -17.09
N TYR A 134 8.27 18.43 -18.04
CA TYR A 134 9.62 17.83 -18.06
C TYR A 134 10.46 18.16 -16.82
N HIS A 135 10.35 19.36 -16.27
CA HIS A 135 11.00 19.72 -15.01
C HIS A 135 10.47 18.84 -13.87
N HIS A 136 9.16 18.72 -13.73
CA HIS A 136 8.55 17.88 -12.68
C HIS A 136 8.87 16.39 -12.84
N LEU A 137 8.92 15.87 -14.07
CA LEU A 137 9.35 14.50 -14.35
C LEU A 137 10.80 14.27 -13.91
N LYS A 138 11.69 15.22 -14.16
CA LYS A 138 13.08 15.17 -13.71
C LYS A 138 13.18 15.12 -12.19
N GLU A 139 12.47 15.98 -11.47
CA GLU A 139 12.44 16.01 -10.00
C GLU A 139 11.95 14.67 -9.42
N LEU A 140 10.84 14.14 -9.94
CA LEU A 140 10.30 12.85 -9.52
C LEU A 140 11.25 11.68 -9.81
N THR A 141 11.98 11.75 -10.93
CA THR A 141 12.96 10.72 -11.29
C THR A 141 14.21 10.82 -10.43
N THR A 142 14.69 12.03 -10.15
CA THR A 142 15.87 12.27 -9.28
C THR A 142 15.61 11.77 -7.85
N THR A 143 14.40 11.96 -7.34
CA THR A 143 14.01 11.49 -6.00
C THR A 143 13.56 10.03 -5.97
N GLY A 144 13.48 9.36 -7.13
CA GLY A 144 13.12 7.94 -7.24
C GLY A 144 11.62 7.66 -7.01
N TRP A 145 10.75 8.66 -7.15
CA TRP A 145 9.30 8.44 -7.20
C TRP A 145 8.85 7.96 -8.59
N LEU A 146 9.60 8.32 -9.64
CA LEU A 146 9.46 7.75 -10.98
C LEU A 146 10.76 7.09 -11.42
N ALA A 147 10.63 6.13 -12.33
CA ALA A 147 11.74 5.55 -13.06
C ALA A 147 11.43 5.53 -14.57
N PRO A 148 12.47 5.64 -15.43
CA PRO A 148 12.30 5.43 -16.86
C PRO A 148 11.92 3.97 -17.15
N ALA A 149 10.83 3.76 -17.92
CA ALA A 149 10.33 2.44 -18.33
C ALA A 149 10.65 2.12 -19.81
N GLY A 150 11.59 2.84 -20.42
CA GLY A 150 11.97 2.71 -21.83
C GLY A 150 11.04 3.47 -22.78
N ARG A 151 11.52 3.74 -23.99
CA ARG A 151 10.77 4.42 -25.08
C ARG A 151 10.14 5.77 -24.67
N GLY A 152 10.76 6.52 -23.74
CA GLY A 152 10.23 7.77 -23.25
C GLY A 152 9.04 7.65 -22.29
N ALA A 153 8.79 6.46 -21.77
CA ALA A 153 7.79 6.17 -20.75
C ALA A 153 8.40 6.24 -19.35
N TYR A 154 7.52 6.44 -18.38
CA TYR A 154 7.81 6.47 -16.95
C TYR A 154 6.93 5.49 -16.20
N GLU A 155 7.42 5.00 -15.07
CA GLU A 155 6.66 4.16 -14.14
C GLU A 155 6.90 4.58 -12.70
N VAL A 156 5.95 4.32 -11.83
CA VAL A 156 6.18 4.33 -10.39
C VAL A 156 6.76 2.98 -10.02
N PRO A 157 8.01 2.89 -9.51
CA PRO A 157 8.60 1.62 -9.12
C PRO A 157 7.70 0.86 -8.14
N ALA A 158 7.56 -0.46 -8.30
CA ALA A 158 6.68 -1.28 -7.46
C ALA A 158 6.92 -1.06 -5.95
N ALA A 159 8.19 -0.90 -5.54
CA ALA A 159 8.58 -0.60 -4.17
C ALA A 159 8.12 0.80 -3.68
N ARG A 160 7.65 1.68 -4.56
CA ARG A 160 7.17 3.03 -4.25
C ARG A 160 5.65 3.16 -4.26
N VAL A 161 4.93 2.22 -4.88
CA VAL A 161 3.46 2.30 -5.01
C VAL A 161 2.80 2.35 -3.64
N VAL A 162 3.00 1.34 -2.80
CA VAL A 162 2.37 1.29 -1.47
C VAL A 162 2.86 2.41 -0.54
N PRO A 163 4.18 2.73 -0.45
CA PRO A 163 4.63 3.90 0.30
C PRO A 163 3.97 5.22 -0.11
N LEU A 164 3.86 5.50 -1.40
CA LEU A 164 3.17 6.68 -1.92
C LEU A 164 1.72 6.75 -1.46
N LEU A 165 0.98 5.66 -1.65
CA LEU A 165 -0.43 5.59 -1.26
C LEU A 165 -0.61 5.67 0.26
N ALA A 166 0.28 5.08 1.05
CA ALA A 166 0.26 5.18 2.51
C ALA A 166 0.46 6.63 2.99
N ILE A 167 1.39 7.39 2.36
CA ILE A 167 1.60 8.81 2.65
C ILE A 167 0.33 9.61 2.32
N LEU A 168 -0.31 9.36 1.17
CA LEU A 168 -1.53 10.05 0.76
C LEU A 168 -2.72 9.73 1.70
N VAL A 169 -2.88 8.47 2.09
CA VAL A 169 -3.90 8.06 3.08
C VAL A 169 -3.66 8.75 4.41
N ALA A 170 -2.42 8.77 4.91
CA ALA A 170 -2.07 9.44 6.16
C ALA A 170 -2.31 10.97 6.10
N ALA A 171 -2.01 11.61 4.97
CA ALA A 171 -2.26 13.04 4.75
C ALA A 171 -3.75 13.39 4.65
N GLY A 172 -4.59 12.46 4.14
CA GLY A 172 -6.04 12.63 3.98
C GLY A 172 -6.87 12.22 5.19
N THR A 173 -6.27 11.77 6.28
CA THR A 173 -7.02 11.38 7.49
C THR A 173 -7.78 12.59 8.07
N PRO A 174 -9.10 12.48 8.33
CA PRO A 174 -9.87 13.56 8.94
C PRO A 174 -9.28 13.99 10.29
N ARG A 175 -9.24 15.30 10.55
CA ARG A 175 -8.82 15.88 11.82
C ARG A 175 -9.96 15.83 12.84
#